data_aba39c5ce001485821c8506961879c9e
#
_entry.id   aba39c5ce001485821c8506961879c9e
#
_cell.length_a   1.000
_cell.length_b   1.000
_cell.length_c   1.000
_cell.angle_alpha   90.00
_cell.angle_beta   90.00
_cell.angle_gamma   90.00
#
_symmetry.space_group_name_H-M   'P 1'
#
loop_
_entity.id
_entity.type
_entity.pdbx_description
1 polymer ?
#
loop_
_entity_poly.entity_id
_entity_poly.type
_entity_poly.pdbx_seq_one_letter_code
_entity_poly.pdbx_strand_id
1 'polypeptide(L)'
;MPDPLVNRCRPLPAGSTLCILGAGFSGRRLASLAEAMGIRVITTRRKPDPGSNALPFDSANNLVPPASAFEGVTHLLSTIPPGRETSDPVLRTLGPLLQQQPLRWVGYLSTTGVYGDTDGQWVRETDPPKATQERSRRRLACEQEWLNSGLPVQILRLPGIYGPGRSPLAAVKAGTLQPIDKPGQVFCRVHIDDIAAACLHLMHCSAEGHHPKVVNVCDHEPAPSALLQRHAAELQGCPLPEARPFSEAEADMSPMARSFWAENRRVSNDLLCKELGYTMVHPNFRSGLAQCLEQERLREQQVPSVAG
;
A
#
# COMPACT_ATOMS: atom_id res chain seq x y z
N MET A 1 -9.44 21.68 -4.19
CA MET A 1 -10.39 21.03 -5.11
C MET A 1 -10.88 19.74 -4.43
N PRO A 2 -12.12 19.30 -4.65
CA PRO A 2 -12.58 18.02 -4.11
C PRO A 2 -11.72 16.87 -4.64
N ASP A 3 -11.55 15.84 -3.82
CA ASP A 3 -10.78 14.65 -4.21
C ASP A 3 -11.49 13.92 -5.36
N PRO A 4 -10.85 13.72 -6.53
CA PRO A 4 -11.49 13.11 -7.70
C PRO A 4 -11.96 11.67 -7.46
N LEU A 5 -11.42 10.98 -6.46
CA LEU A 5 -11.82 9.62 -6.11
C LEU A 5 -13.17 9.55 -5.40
N VAL A 6 -13.63 10.63 -4.77
CA VAL A 6 -14.93 10.64 -4.06
C VAL A 6 -16.07 10.17 -4.96
N ASN A 7 -16.09 10.63 -6.22
CA ASN A 7 -17.12 10.26 -7.20
C ASN A 7 -16.96 8.84 -7.76
N ARG A 8 -15.86 8.16 -7.49
CA ARG A 8 -15.56 6.79 -7.94
C ARG A 8 -15.78 5.74 -6.84
N CYS A 9 -15.90 6.18 -5.59
CA CYS A 9 -16.06 5.30 -4.44
C CYS A 9 -17.46 5.42 -3.87
N ARG A 10 -17.99 4.30 -3.38
CA ARG A 10 -19.28 4.28 -2.65
C ARG A 10 -19.02 4.72 -1.20
N PRO A 11 -19.84 5.60 -0.61
CA PRO A 11 -19.72 5.96 0.80
C PRO A 11 -20.10 4.78 1.70
N LEU A 12 -19.40 4.60 2.81
CA LEU A 12 -19.79 3.61 3.83
C LEU A 12 -21.16 3.98 4.44
N PRO A 13 -21.90 3.00 5.01
CA PRO A 13 -23.17 3.27 5.66
C PRO A 13 -23.05 4.34 6.75
N ALA A 14 -24.11 5.13 6.93
CA ALA A 14 -24.16 6.15 7.99
C ALA A 14 -23.83 5.55 9.37
N GLY A 15 -23.09 6.29 10.18
CA GLY A 15 -22.58 5.83 11.47
C GLY A 15 -21.35 4.92 11.40
N SER A 16 -20.77 4.67 10.22
CA SER A 16 -19.50 3.98 10.11
C SER A 16 -18.37 4.84 10.68
N THR A 17 -17.46 4.19 11.42
CA THR A 17 -16.21 4.77 11.91
C THR A 17 -15.06 3.92 11.41
N LEU A 18 -14.12 4.52 10.70
CA LEU A 18 -12.91 3.88 10.18
C LEU A 18 -11.71 4.22 11.07
N CYS A 19 -11.08 3.20 11.62
CA CYS A 19 -9.81 3.34 12.33
C CYS A 19 -8.64 2.87 11.46
N ILE A 20 -7.62 3.71 11.30
CA ILE A 20 -6.40 3.38 10.53
C ILE A 20 -5.21 3.35 11.48
N LEU A 21 -4.73 2.14 11.78
CA LEU A 21 -3.55 1.92 12.59
C LEU A 21 -2.29 2.04 11.72
N GLY A 22 -1.48 3.06 12.02
CA GLY A 22 -0.28 3.38 11.25
C GLY A 22 -0.54 4.23 10.01
N ALA A 23 -1.13 5.42 10.16
CA ALA A 23 -1.39 6.35 9.06
C ALA A 23 -0.09 6.90 8.42
N GLY A 24 0.65 6.01 7.77
CA GLY A 24 1.78 6.30 6.89
C GLY A 24 1.34 6.70 5.49
N PHE A 25 2.11 6.35 4.47
CA PHE A 25 1.82 6.73 3.08
C PHE A 25 0.43 6.26 2.61
N SER A 26 0.16 4.96 2.67
CA SER A 26 -1.13 4.39 2.25
C SER A 26 -2.27 4.74 3.20
N GLY A 27 -2.03 4.67 4.52
CA GLY A 27 -3.06 4.95 5.52
C GLY A 27 -3.56 6.40 5.47
N ARG A 28 -2.67 7.37 5.24
CA ARG A 28 -3.07 8.78 5.05
C ARG A 28 -3.93 9.00 3.81
N ARG A 29 -3.61 8.30 2.71
CA ARG A 29 -4.41 8.42 1.49
C ARG A 29 -5.84 7.92 1.69
N LEU A 30 -6.00 6.77 2.35
CA LEU A 30 -7.32 6.27 2.71
C LEU A 30 -8.04 7.19 3.71
N ALA A 31 -7.34 7.71 4.72
CA ALA A 31 -7.91 8.65 5.68
C ALA A 31 -8.49 9.87 4.97
N SER A 32 -7.68 10.53 4.14
CA SER A 32 -8.10 11.72 3.38
C SER A 32 -9.29 11.46 2.47
N LEU A 33 -9.31 10.32 1.77
CA LEU A 33 -10.45 9.93 0.92
C LEU A 33 -11.71 9.68 1.74
N ALA A 34 -11.61 8.94 2.84
CA ALA A 34 -12.74 8.62 3.71
C ALA A 34 -13.32 9.88 4.38
N GLU A 35 -12.47 10.79 4.86
CA GLU A 35 -12.87 12.09 5.40
C GLU A 35 -13.58 12.96 4.37
N ALA A 36 -13.05 13.01 3.13
CA ALA A 36 -13.68 13.73 2.02
C ALA A 36 -15.07 13.16 1.65
N MET A 37 -15.32 11.90 1.98
CA MET A 37 -16.63 11.23 1.82
C MET A 37 -17.52 11.34 3.06
N GLY A 38 -17.13 12.12 4.08
CA GLY A 38 -17.90 12.34 5.30
C GLY A 38 -17.85 11.18 6.32
N ILE A 39 -16.91 10.24 6.15
CA ILE A 39 -16.72 9.13 7.09
C ILE A 39 -15.91 9.63 8.29
N ARG A 40 -16.34 9.27 9.51
CA ARG A 40 -15.54 9.52 10.72
C ARG A 40 -14.27 8.65 10.67
N VAL A 41 -13.10 9.29 10.73
CA VAL A 41 -11.80 8.61 10.68
C VAL A 41 -11.01 8.83 11.96
N ILE A 42 -10.43 7.76 12.48
CA ILE A 42 -9.47 7.76 13.57
C ILE A 42 -8.16 7.25 13.01
N THR A 43 -7.07 7.99 13.22
CA THR A 43 -5.76 7.58 12.73
C THR A 43 -4.76 7.45 13.88
N THR A 44 -3.79 6.53 13.74
CA THR A 44 -2.66 6.45 14.65
C THR A 44 -1.33 6.58 13.91
N ARG A 45 -0.33 7.12 14.60
CA ARG A 45 1.05 7.22 14.13
C ARG A 45 2.03 7.03 15.27
N ARG A 46 3.23 6.50 14.99
CA ARG A 46 4.29 6.41 16.00
C ARG A 46 4.69 7.79 16.52
N LYS A 47 4.83 8.75 15.61
CA LYS A 47 5.09 10.17 15.89
C LYS A 47 4.07 10.97 15.07
N PRO A 48 2.98 11.43 15.68
CA PRO A 48 2.03 12.32 15.03
C PRO A 48 2.70 13.63 14.59
N ASP A 49 2.30 14.15 13.44
CA ASP A 49 2.75 15.47 12.99
C ASP A 49 2.16 16.55 13.92
N PRO A 50 2.88 17.63 14.19
CA PRO A 50 2.34 18.76 14.97
C PRO A 50 1.02 19.27 14.37
N GLY A 51 -0.01 19.42 15.18
CA GLY A 51 -1.34 19.87 14.75
C GLY A 51 -2.20 18.83 14.06
N SER A 52 -1.73 17.58 13.90
CA SER A 52 -2.57 16.49 13.39
C SER A 52 -3.44 15.88 14.51
N ASN A 53 -4.62 15.36 14.12
CA ASN A 53 -5.51 14.64 15.03
C ASN A 53 -5.13 13.14 15.19
N ALA A 54 -3.97 12.73 14.67
CA ALA A 54 -3.52 11.35 14.80
C ALA A 54 -3.14 11.02 16.23
N LEU A 55 -3.62 9.90 16.74
CA LEU A 55 -3.28 9.41 18.07
C LEU A 55 -1.90 8.73 18.05
N PRO A 56 -1.07 8.90 19.08
CA PRO A 56 0.21 8.22 19.18
C PRO A 56 0.01 6.72 19.42
N PHE A 57 0.70 5.88 18.63
CA PHE A 57 0.76 4.44 18.82
C PHE A 57 2.16 3.91 18.53
N ASP A 58 2.83 3.42 19.55
CA ASP A 58 4.13 2.76 19.49
C ASP A 58 4.19 1.61 20.48
N SER A 59 3.87 0.40 20.00
CA SER A 59 3.83 -0.81 20.82
C SER A 59 5.19 -1.17 21.46
N ALA A 60 6.31 -0.76 20.84
CA ALA A 60 7.65 -1.02 21.38
C ALA A 60 7.96 -0.14 22.60
N ASN A 61 7.33 1.04 22.69
CA ASN A 61 7.49 1.99 23.78
C ASN A 61 6.26 2.09 24.69
N ASN A 62 5.35 1.11 24.64
CA ASN A 62 4.10 1.07 25.40
C ASN A 62 3.22 2.32 25.25
N LEU A 63 3.34 3.01 24.12
CA LEU A 63 2.53 4.17 23.80
C LEU A 63 1.27 3.71 23.08
N VAL A 64 0.14 3.67 23.79
CA VAL A 64 -1.13 3.12 23.30
C VAL A 64 -2.23 4.17 23.47
N PRO A 65 -3.07 4.41 22.45
CA PRO A 65 -4.23 5.28 22.60
C PRO A 65 -5.19 4.77 23.69
N PRO A 66 -5.96 5.66 24.33
CA PRO A 66 -6.95 5.23 25.33
C PRO A 66 -8.03 4.35 24.68
N ALA A 67 -8.58 3.41 25.44
CA ALA A 67 -9.60 2.47 24.95
C ALA A 67 -10.82 3.19 24.39
N SER A 68 -11.23 4.31 24.98
CA SER A 68 -12.33 5.16 24.52
C SER A 68 -12.15 5.69 23.09
N ALA A 69 -10.91 5.80 22.61
CA ALA A 69 -10.66 6.20 21.22
C ALA A 69 -11.16 5.19 20.18
N PHE A 70 -11.36 3.93 20.57
CA PHE A 70 -11.82 2.85 19.70
C PHE A 70 -13.31 2.56 19.81
N GLU A 71 -14.03 3.24 20.70
CA GLU A 71 -15.46 3.02 20.89
C GLU A 71 -16.26 3.29 19.60
N GLY A 72 -17.07 2.32 19.20
CA GLY A 72 -17.91 2.40 18.02
C GLY A 72 -17.14 2.28 16.68
N VAL A 73 -15.87 1.85 16.69
CA VAL A 73 -15.13 1.54 15.46
C VAL A 73 -15.76 0.34 14.78
N THR A 74 -16.18 0.53 13.51
CA THR A 74 -16.84 -0.49 12.69
C THR A 74 -15.93 -1.06 11.61
N HIS A 75 -14.93 -0.29 11.16
CA HIS A 75 -13.97 -0.68 10.14
C HIS A 75 -12.55 -0.35 10.63
N LEU A 76 -11.63 -1.27 10.40
CA LEU A 76 -10.24 -1.09 10.82
C LEU A 76 -9.30 -1.45 9.68
N LEU A 77 -8.27 -0.61 9.46
CA LEU A 77 -7.15 -0.93 8.60
C LEU A 77 -5.84 -0.90 9.40
N SER A 78 -5.12 -2.03 9.45
CA SER A 78 -3.75 -2.06 9.95
C SER A 78 -2.76 -1.95 8.79
N THR A 79 -1.94 -0.90 8.81
CA THR A 79 -0.82 -0.70 7.89
C THR A 79 0.54 -0.88 8.57
N ILE A 80 0.53 -1.26 9.83
CA ILE A 80 1.73 -1.39 10.65
C ILE A 80 2.52 -2.64 10.24
N PRO A 81 3.80 -2.52 9.90
CA PRO A 81 4.61 -3.67 9.56
C PRO A 81 4.93 -4.53 10.79
N PRO A 82 5.24 -5.83 10.60
CA PRO A 82 5.80 -6.67 11.65
C PRO A 82 7.00 -6.01 12.33
N GLY A 83 7.08 -6.14 13.65
CA GLY A 83 8.25 -5.78 14.42
C GLY A 83 9.42 -6.75 14.21
N ARG A 84 10.42 -6.65 15.09
CA ARG A 84 11.50 -7.66 15.19
C ARG A 84 11.05 -8.90 15.97
N GLU A 85 9.98 -8.77 16.73
CA GLU A 85 9.36 -9.84 17.50
C GLU A 85 8.54 -10.78 16.60
N THR A 86 8.17 -11.93 17.12
CA THR A 86 7.48 -12.99 16.38
C THR A 86 6.00 -12.75 16.19
N SER A 87 5.38 -11.78 16.90
CA SER A 87 3.95 -11.50 16.85
C SER A 87 3.62 -10.12 16.27
N ASP A 88 2.41 -9.98 15.72
CA ASP A 88 1.92 -8.71 15.20
C ASP A 88 1.80 -7.67 16.33
N PRO A 89 2.40 -6.48 16.17
CA PRO A 89 2.42 -5.47 17.23
C PRO A 89 1.03 -4.93 17.60
N VAL A 90 0.08 -4.91 16.66
CA VAL A 90 -1.29 -4.45 16.89
C VAL A 90 -2.08 -5.51 17.66
N LEU A 91 -2.08 -6.75 17.20
CA LEU A 91 -2.83 -7.84 17.85
C LEU A 91 -2.34 -8.07 19.26
N ARG A 92 -1.02 -8.03 19.50
CA ARG A 92 -0.44 -8.17 20.83
C ARG A 92 -0.92 -7.07 21.79
N THR A 93 -1.04 -5.83 21.30
CA THR A 93 -1.29 -4.66 22.16
C THR A 93 -2.78 -4.34 22.25
N LEU A 94 -3.51 -4.43 21.13
CA LEU A 94 -4.90 -3.99 21.01
C LEU A 94 -5.88 -5.14 20.78
N GLY A 95 -5.40 -6.37 20.55
CA GLY A 95 -6.26 -7.52 20.21
C GLY A 95 -7.49 -7.68 21.10
N PRO A 96 -7.36 -7.77 22.45
CA PRO A 96 -8.49 -7.88 23.35
C PRO A 96 -9.47 -6.70 23.27
N LEU A 97 -8.98 -5.48 23.02
CA LEU A 97 -9.81 -4.28 22.88
C LEU A 97 -10.57 -4.31 21.54
N LEU A 98 -9.91 -4.73 20.47
CA LEU A 98 -10.52 -4.81 19.13
C LEU A 98 -11.64 -5.85 19.07
N GLN A 99 -11.52 -6.96 19.82
CA GLN A 99 -12.56 -7.99 19.92
C GLN A 99 -13.85 -7.48 20.60
N GLN A 100 -13.77 -6.40 21.35
CA GLN A 100 -14.94 -5.77 22.02
C GLN A 100 -15.63 -4.73 21.12
N GLN A 101 -15.06 -4.39 19.96
CA GLN A 101 -15.63 -3.40 19.06
C GLN A 101 -16.60 -4.05 18.05
N PRO A 102 -17.61 -3.30 17.57
CA PRO A 102 -18.56 -3.81 16.58
C PRO A 102 -17.94 -3.85 15.17
N LEU A 103 -16.77 -4.47 15.02
CA LEU A 103 -16.03 -4.53 13.77
C LEU A 103 -16.79 -5.36 12.73
N ARG A 104 -17.00 -4.75 11.57
CA ARG A 104 -17.63 -5.36 10.38
C ARG A 104 -16.61 -5.74 9.33
N TRP A 105 -15.44 -5.07 9.36
CA TRP A 105 -14.32 -5.34 8.45
C TRP A 105 -12.99 -4.94 9.09
N VAL A 106 -11.99 -5.78 8.87
CA VAL A 106 -10.60 -5.54 9.28
C VAL A 106 -9.68 -5.82 8.11
N GLY A 107 -8.99 -4.81 7.60
CA GLY A 107 -7.96 -4.95 6.58
C GLY A 107 -6.56 -5.02 7.20
N TYR A 108 -5.73 -5.94 6.72
CA TYR A 108 -4.31 -5.97 7.03
C TYR A 108 -3.48 -5.78 5.76
N LEU A 109 -2.71 -4.70 5.67
CA LEU A 109 -1.84 -4.47 4.51
C LEU A 109 -0.59 -5.35 4.60
N SER A 110 -0.59 -6.39 3.79
CA SER A 110 0.51 -7.33 3.62
C SER A 110 1.34 -7.03 2.38
N THR A 111 2.11 -7.99 1.90
CA THR A 111 3.00 -7.87 0.74
C THR A 111 2.90 -9.08 -0.17
N THR A 112 2.99 -8.86 -1.48
CA THR A 112 3.16 -9.96 -2.45
C THR A 112 4.50 -10.69 -2.31
N GLY A 113 5.43 -10.15 -1.51
CA GLY A 113 6.68 -10.82 -1.15
C GLY A 113 6.50 -12.17 -0.43
N VAL A 114 5.32 -12.42 0.13
CA VAL A 114 4.99 -13.72 0.75
C VAL A 114 4.95 -14.88 -0.24
N TYR A 115 4.76 -14.62 -1.53
CA TYR A 115 4.80 -15.66 -2.58
C TYR A 115 6.23 -16.12 -2.88
N GLY A 116 7.26 -15.36 -2.51
CA GLY A 116 8.66 -15.66 -2.82
C GLY A 116 8.98 -15.48 -4.30
N ASP A 117 10.03 -16.15 -4.76
CA ASP A 117 10.41 -16.20 -6.18
C ASP A 117 9.59 -17.28 -6.90
N THR A 118 9.08 -16.93 -8.09
CA THR A 118 8.31 -17.84 -8.96
C THR A 118 8.89 -17.91 -10.37
N ASP A 119 10.11 -17.44 -10.55
CA ASP A 119 10.77 -17.35 -11.86
C ASP A 119 9.88 -16.63 -12.90
N GLY A 120 9.23 -15.54 -12.45
CA GLY A 120 8.36 -14.73 -13.28
C GLY A 120 7.00 -15.34 -13.62
N GLN A 121 6.64 -16.48 -13.03
CA GLN A 121 5.31 -17.06 -13.20
C GLN A 121 4.24 -16.24 -12.50
N TRP A 122 3.01 -16.36 -12.99
CA TRP A 122 1.84 -15.76 -12.36
C TRP A 122 1.49 -16.46 -11.06
N VAL A 123 1.11 -15.67 -10.04
CA VAL A 123 0.57 -16.14 -8.76
C VAL A 123 -0.79 -15.51 -8.49
N ARG A 124 -1.64 -16.28 -7.82
CA ARG A 124 -2.98 -15.92 -7.37
C ARG A 124 -3.09 -16.08 -5.84
N GLU A 125 -4.18 -15.64 -5.27
CA GLU A 125 -4.46 -15.76 -3.84
C GLU A 125 -4.52 -17.20 -3.35
N THR A 126 -4.90 -18.13 -4.22
CA THR A 126 -4.98 -19.57 -3.95
C THR A 126 -3.61 -20.26 -3.95
N ASP A 127 -2.59 -19.63 -4.53
CA ASP A 127 -1.25 -20.21 -4.54
C ASP A 127 -0.60 -20.16 -3.15
N PRO A 128 0.06 -21.25 -2.75
CA PRO A 128 0.67 -21.31 -1.43
C PRO A 128 1.82 -20.31 -1.31
N PRO A 129 1.88 -19.52 -0.22
CA PRO A 129 2.99 -18.61 0.02
C PRO A 129 4.30 -19.39 0.24
N LYS A 130 5.40 -18.90 -0.36
CA LYS A 130 6.75 -19.47 -0.32
C LYS A 130 7.78 -18.40 0.05
N ALA A 131 7.52 -17.65 1.12
CA ALA A 131 8.36 -16.54 1.55
C ALA A 131 9.81 -16.97 1.80
N THR A 132 10.76 -16.40 1.05
CA THR A 132 12.20 -16.68 1.16
C THR A 132 12.91 -15.62 2.00
N GLN A 133 12.51 -14.36 1.86
CA GLN A 133 13.09 -13.24 2.59
C GLN A 133 12.55 -13.19 4.03
N GLU A 134 13.41 -12.88 5.00
CA GLU A 134 13.05 -12.82 6.43
C GLU A 134 11.88 -11.82 6.69
N ARG A 135 11.91 -10.66 6.04
CA ARG A 135 10.82 -9.69 6.13
C ARG A 135 9.47 -10.24 5.62
N SER A 136 9.52 -11.09 4.58
CA SER A 136 8.33 -11.71 3.99
C SER A 136 7.82 -12.85 4.87
N ARG A 137 8.71 -13.64 5.48
CA ARG A 137 8.34 -14.67 6.46
C ARG A 137 7.64 -14.08 7.68
N ARG A 138 8.19 -12.98 8.25
CA ARG A 138 7.51 -12.26 9.36
C ARG A 138 6.15 -11.73 8.95
N ARG A 139 6.03 -11.17 7.73
CA ARG A 139 4.74 -10.69 7.23
C ARG A 139 3.74 -11.82 7.10
N LEU A 140 4.15 -12.97 6.57
CA LEU A 140 3.31 -14.16 6.46
C LEU A 140 2.87 -14.70 7.84
N ALA A 141 3.75 -14.69 8.83
CA ALA A 141 3.38 -15.06 10.20
C ALA A 141 2.28 -14.13 10.75
N CYS A 142 2.41 -12.81 10.55
CA CYS A 142 1.36 -11.85 10.94
C CYS A 142 0.06 -12.05 10.15
N GLU A 143 0.10 -12.42 8.85
CA GLU A 143 -1.13 -12.79 8.12
C GLU A 143 -1.88 -13.91 8.84
N GLN A 144 -1.18 -14.95 9.28
CA GLN A 144 -1.78 -16.07 9.99
C GLN A 144 -2.34 -15.66 11.36
N GLU A 145 -1.62 -14.82 12.12
CA GLU A 145 -2.13 -14.30 13.38
C GLU A 145 -3.43 -13.50 13.19
N TRP A 146 -3.47 -12.59 12.19
CA TRP A 146 -4.66 -11.83 11.87
C TRP A 146 -5.82 -12.74 11.47
N LEU A 147 -5.60 -13.71 10.59
CA LEU A 147 -6.64 -14.67 10.15
C LEU A 147 -7.18 -15.53 11.28
N ASN A 148 -6.37 -15.81 12.30
CA ASN A 148 -6.74 -16.61 13.47
C ASN A 148 -7.26 -15.76 14.65
N SER A 149 -7.33 -14.44 14.51
CA SER A 149 -7.73 -13.53 15.60
C SER A 149 -9.21 -13.56 15.98
N GLY A 150 -10.06 -14.22 15.18
CA GLY A 150 -11.53 -14.21 15.35
C GLY A 150 -12.20 -12.93 14.85
N LEU A 151 -11.43 -11.96 14.32
CA LEU A 151 -11.94 -10.73 13.71
C LEU A 151 -12.31 -10.95 12.24
N PRO A 152 -13.18 -10.12 11.64
CA PRO A 152 -13.56 -10.20 10.22
C PRO A 152 -12.43 -9.70 9.30
N VAL A 153 -11.34 -10.46 9.19
CA VAL A 153 -10.09 -10.05 8.56
C VAL A 153 -10.04 -10.36 7.06
N GLN A 154 -9.59 -9.38 6.28
CA GLN A 154 -9.09 -9.53 4.91
C GLN A 154 -7.62 -9.12 4.84
N ILE A 155 -6.80 -9.98 4.28
CA ILE A 155 -5.39 -9.70 3.99
C ILE A 155 -5.28 -9.09 2.60
N LEU A 156 -4.72 -7.89 2.51
CA LEU A 156 -4.46 -7.21 1.25
C LEU A 156 -2.96 -7.33 0.92
N ARG A 157 -2.61 -8.17 -0.04
CA ARG A 157 -1.22 -8.35 -0.49
C ARG A 157 -0.87 -7.31 -1.54
N LEU A 158 0.02 -6.39 -1.18
CA LEU A 158 0.45 -5.27 -2.00
C LEU A 158 1.84 -5.50 -2.58
N PRO A 159 2.09 -5.18 -3.86
CA PRO A 159 3.41 -5.15 -4.46
C PRO A 159 4.14 -3.82 -4.18
N GLY A 160 4.96 -3.36 -5.12
CA GLY A 160 5.62 -2.06 -5.05
C GLY A 160 4.62 -0.91 -5.05
N ILE A 161 4.52 -0.19 -3.92
CA ILE A 161 3.60 0.95 -3.76
C ILE A 161 4.24 2.21 -4.30
N TYR A 162 3.52 2.95 -5.15
CA TYR A 162 3.95 4.26 -5.65
C TYR A 162 2.80 5.28 -5.61
N GLY A 163 3.13 6.53 -5.82
CA GLY A 163 2.19 7.66 -5.85
C GLY A 163 2.94 9.00 -5.75
N PRO A 164 2.22 10.13 -5.64
CA PRO A 164 2.82 11.47 -5.55
C PRO A 164 3.83 11.59 -4.39
N GLY A 165 5.06 11.99 -4.70
CA GLY A 165 6.17 12.05 -3.75
C GLY A 165 6.84 10.71 -3.44
N ARG A 166 6.40 9.63 -4.06
CA ARG A 166 7.00 8.29 -3.98
C ARG A 166 6.96 7.62 -5.34
N SER A 167 7.63 8.22 -6.29
CA SER A 167 7.74 7.78 -7.68
C SER A 167 9.17 8.04 -8.18
N PRO A 168 9.57 7.55 -9.36
CA PRO A 168 10.88 7.86 -9.93
C PRO A 168 10.99 9.30 -10.44
N LEU A 169 9.91 10.08 -10.51
CA LEU A 169 9.89 11.41 -11.12
C LEU A 169 10.94 12.37 -10.52
N ALA A 170 11.04 12.43 -9.18
CA ALA A 170 12.01 13.29 -8.51
C ALA A 170 13.47 12.91 -8.84
N ALA A 171 13.78 11.61 -8.87
CA ALA A 171 15.13 11.12 -9.19
C ALA A 171 15.47 11.33 -10.67
N VAL A 172 14.49 11.22 -11.57
CA VAL A 172 14.65 11.56 -13.00
C VAL A 172 14.96 13.05 -13.14
N LYS A 173 14.14 13.93 -12.53
CA LYS A 173 14.34 15.40 -12.56
C LYS A 173 15.71 15.81 -12.02
N ALA A 174 16.18 15.12 -10.99
CA ALA A 174 17.51 15.37 -10.40
C ALA A 174 18.68 14.75 -11.19
N GLY A 175 18.43 13.94 -12.23
CA GLY A 175 19.48 13.25 -13.00
C GLY A 175 20.25 12.18 -12.19
N THR A 176 19.67 11.70 -11.08
CA THR A 176 20.31 10.74 -10.17
C THR A 176 19.91 9.29 -10.42
N LEU A 177 18.97 9.06 -11.35
CA LEU A 177 18.46 7.75 -11.65
C LEU A 177 19.37 7.01 -12.65
N GLN A 178 19.77 5.80 -12.29
CA GLN A 178 20.47 4.88 -13.18
C GLN A 178 19.56 3.68 -13.44
N PRO A 179 19.01 3.51 -14.66
CA PRO A 179 18.24 2.34 -15.02
C PRO A 179 19.10 1.07 -14.96
N ILE A 180 18.44 -0.04 -14.61
CA ILE A 180 19.08 -1.35 -14.57
C ILE A 180 18.25 -2.28 -15.45
N ASP A 181 18.94 -2.99 -16.34
CA ASP A 181 18.36 -4.04 -17.18
C ASP A 181 18.70 -5.42 -16.63
N LYS A 182 17.67 -6.21 -16.38
CA LYS A 182 17.75 -7.63 -16.05
C LYS A 182 16.70 -8.35 -16.90
N PRO A 183 17.11 -9.01 -17.98
CA PRO A 183 16.19 -9.66 -18.90
C PRO A 183 15.22 -10.61 -18.19
N GLY A 184 13.94 -10.52 -18.53
CA GLY A 184 12.88 -11.33 -17.93
C GLY A 184 12.38 -10.89 -16.55
N GLN A 185 13.09 -10.00 -15.87
CA GLN A 185 12.67 -9.47 -14.56
C GLN A 185 11.52 -8.48 -14.70
N VAL A 186 10.47 -8.69 -13.93
CA VAL A 186 9.34 -7.76 -13.82
C VAL A 186 9.05 -7.42 -12.35
N PHE A 187 8.39 -6.29 -12.17
CA PHE A 187 7.90 -5.84 -10.88
C PHE A 187 6.41 -5.48 -11.00
N CYS A 188 5.58 -6.07 -10.14
CA CYS A 188 4.21 -5.63 -9.94
C CYS A 188 4.19 -4.36 -9.11
N ARG A 189 3.17 -3.55 -9.33
CA ARG A 189 3.00 -2.24 -8.66
C ARG A 189 1.54 -1.98 -8.31
N VAL A 190 1.33 -1.01 -7.46
CA VAL A 190 0.01 -0.47 -7.17
C VAL A 190 0.12 1.02 -6.85
N HIS A 191 -0.75 1.81 -7.43
CA HIS A 191 -0.86 3.22 -7.10
C HIS A 191 -1.57 3.40 -5.74
N ILE A 192 -1.16 4.41 -4.99
CA ILE A 192 -1.72 4.68 -3.66
C ILE A 192 -3.23 4.95 -3.68
N ASP A 193 -3.74 5.53 -4.76
CA ASP A 193 -5.17 5.77 -4.97
C ASP A 193 -5.95 4.46 -5.09
N ASP A 194 -5.40 3.48 -5.79
CA ASP A 194 -5.99 2.15 -5.92
C ASP A 194 -5.99 1.39 -4.60
N ILE A 195 -4.97 1.57 -3.75
CA ILE A 195 -4.99 0.98 -2.40
C ILE A 195 -6.16 1.56 -1.59
N ALA A 196 -6.33 2.88 -1.60
CA ALA A 196 -7.38 3.54 -0.84
C ALA A 196 -8.78 3.18 -1.35
N ALA A 197 -8.99 3.25 -2.67
CA ALA A 197 -10.27 2.93 -3.29
C ALA A 197 -10.61 1.43 -3.16
N ALA A 198 -9.63 0.53 -3.33
CA ALA A 198 -9.83 -0.91 -3.13
C ALA A 198 -10.20 -1.26 -1.69
N CYS A 199 -9.61 -0.59 -0.67
CA CYS A 199 -10.05 -0.78 0.71
C CYS A 199 -11.53 -0.46 0.90
N LEU A 200 -12.01 0.70 0.40
CA LEU A 200 -13.44 1.05 0.47
C LEU A 200 -14.31 0.06 -0.30
N HIS A 201 -13.89 -0.35 -1.49
CA HIS A 201 -14.59 -1.35 -2.28
C HIS A 201 -14.72 -2.69 -1.55
N LEU A 202 -13.64 -3.18 -0.94
CA LEU A 202 -13.63 -4.43 -0.17
C LEU A 202 -14.49 -4.37 1.10
N MET A 203 -14.59 -3.20 1.75
CA MET A 203 -15.53 -2.99 2.85
C MET A 203 -16.98 -3.18 2.39
N HIS A 204 -17.34 -2.72 1.17
CA HIS A 204 -18.67 -2.94 0.58
C HIS A 204 -18.88 -4.39 0.18
N CYS A 205 -17.93 -5.01 -0.51
CA CYS A 205 -18.01 -6.44 -0.86
C CYS A 205 -18.24 -7.30 0.38
N SER A 206 -17.54 -7.01 1.47
CA SER A 206 -17.71 -7.70 2.75
C SER A 206 -19.13 -7.54 3.33
N ALA A 207 -19.68 -6.33 3.28
CA ALA A 207 -21.05 -6.06 3.73
C ALA A 207 -22.11 -6.75 2.87
N GLU A 208 -21.80 -7.04 1.61
CA GLU A 208 -22.63 -7.78 0.65
C GLU A 208 -22.42 -9.31 0.70
N GLY A 209 -21.61 -9.79 1.65
CA GLY A 209 -21.33 -11.23 1.85
C GLY A 209 -20.14 -11.78 1.04
N HIS A 210 -19.44 -10.93 0.29
CA HIS A 210 -18.25 -11.32 -0.48
C HIS A 210 -16.99 -10.96 0.31
N HIS A 211 -16.48 -11.90 1.11
CA HIS A 211 -15.37 -11.68 2.03
C HIS A 211 -14.24 -12.71 1.85
N PRO A 212 -13.51 -12.69 0.71
CA PRO A 212 -12.33 -13.54 0.54
C PRO A 212 -11.27 -13.17 1.58
N LYS A 213 -10.63 -14.19 2.17
CA LYS A 213 -9.64 -13.98 3.24
C LYS A 213 -8.37 -13.25 2.79
N VAL A 214 -8.00 -13.41 1.54
CA VAL A 214 -6.78 -12.82 0.94
C VAL A 214 -7.17 -12.20 -0.40
N VAL A 215 -6.65 -11.00 -0.70
CA VAL A 215 -6.85 -10.29 -1.97
C VAL A 215 -5.52 -9.67 -2.41
N ASN A 216 -5.11 -9.91 -3.64
CA ASN A 216 -4.01 -9.20 -4.28
C ASN A 216 -4.49 -7.85 -4.79
N VAL A 217 -3.83 -6.77 -4.39
CA VAL A 217 -4.15 -5.42 -4.86
C VAL A 217 -2.97 -4.89 -5.65
N CYS A 218 -3.02 -5.06 -6.96
CA CYS A 218 -1.98 -4.63 -7.91
C CYS A 218 -2.59 -4.15 -9.22
N ASP A 219 -1.82 -3.37 -9.99
CA ASP A 219 -2.22 -2.96 -11.34
C ASP A 219 -2.18 -4.15 -12.33
N HIS A 220 -2.59 -3.91 -13.58
CA HIS A 220 -2.67 -4.96 -14.61
C HIS A 220 -1.33 -5.24 -15.32
N GLU A 221 -0.29 -4.42 -15.07
CA GLU A 221 0.94 -4.46 -15.89
C GLU A 221 2.20 -4.71 -15.06
N PRO A 222 2.56 -5.98 -14.79
CA PRO A 222 3.92 -6.29 -14.34
C PRO A 222 4.94 -5.84 -15.39
N ALA A 223 5.88 -4.96 -15.01
CA ALA A 223 6.81 -4.36 -15.96
C ALA A 223 8.24 -4.25 -15.42
N PRO A 224 9.27 -4.30 -16.30
CA PRO A 224 10.64 -4.02 -15.92
C PRO A 224 10.78 -2.63 -15.27
N SER A 225 11.71 -2.50 -14.33
CA SER A 225 11.96 -1.21 -13.66
C SER A 225 12.45 -0.14 -14.64
N ALA A 226 13.31 -0.51 -15.58
CA ALA A 226 13.82 0.40 -16.61
C ALA A 226 12.71 0.99 -17.49
N LEU A 227 11.64 0.22 -17.78
CA LEU A 227 10.51 0.71 -18.58
C LEU A 227 9.73 1.81 -17.83
N LEU A 228 9.47 1.62 -16.54
CA LEU A 228 8.84 2.63 -15.68
C LEU A 228 9.67 3.93 -15.63
N GLN A 229 10.99 3.79 -15.48
CA GLN A 229 11.91 4.91 -15.38
C GLN A 229 12.03 5.68 -16.70
N ARG A 230 12.05 4.97 -17.83
CA ARG A 230 12.02 5.57 -19.16
C ARG A 230 10.75 6.40 -19.36
N HIS A 231 9.60 5.84 -19.03
CA HIS A 231 8.34 6.57 -19.14
C HIS A 231 8.29 7.80 -18.22
N ALA A 232 8.86 7.73 -17.02
CA ALA A 232 8.96 8.88 -16.12
C ALA A 232 9.85 10.00 -16.71
N ALA A 233 10.91 9.63 -17.40
CA ALA A 233 11.80 10.56 -18.11
C ALA A 233 11.10 11.21 -19.31
N GLU A 234 10.39 10.42 -20.12
CA GLU A 234 9.57 10.91 -21.24
C GLU A 234 8.53 11.93 -20.79
N LEU A 235 7.79 11.64 -19.72
CA LEU A 235 6.77 12.54 -19.16
C LEU A 235 7.33 13.91 -18.73
N GLN A 236 8.59 13.96 -18.34
CA GLN A 236 9.25 15.17 -17.86
C GLN A 236 10.12 15.85 -18.94
N GLY A 237 10.30 15.19 -20.10
CA GLY A 237 11.25 15.66 -21.13
C GLY A 237 12.70 15.67 -20.65
N CYS A 238 13.05 14.79 -19.70
CA CYS A 238 14.39 14.69 -19.14
C CYS A 238 15.19 13.56 -19.83
N PRO A 239 16.50 13.73 -20.03
CA PRO A 239 17.34 12.63 -20.50
C PRO A 239 17.44 11.53 -19.45
N LEU A 240 17.58 10.28 -19.90
CA LEU A 240 17.82 9.13 -19.05
C LEU A 240 19.08 8.42 -19.58
N PRO A 241 20.05 8.05 -18.74
CA PRO A 241 21.20 7.28 -19.18
C PRO A 241 20.78 5.88 -19.67
N GLU A 242 21.64 5.26 -20.47
CA GLU A 242 21.44 3.87 -20.87
C GLU A 242 21.36 2.95 -19.65
N ALA A 243 20.55 1.90 -19.76
CA ALA A 243 20.40 0.95 -18.67
C ALA A 243 21.69 0.12 -18.49
N ARG A 244 22.20 0.04 -17.25
CA ARG A 244 23.30 -0.84 -16.91
C ARG A 244 22.81 -2.29 -16.81
N PRO A 245 23.55 -3.28 -17.31
CA PRO A 245 23.28 -4.68 -17.06
C PRO A 245 23.24 -4.98 -15.55
N PHE A 246 22.30 -5.82 -15.12
CA PHE A 246 22.18 -6.18 -13.69
C PHE A 246 23.47 -6.79 -13.15
N SER A 247 24.18 -7.63 -13.94
CA SER A 247 25.45 -8.24 -13.56
C SER A 247 26.54 -7.24 -13.16
N GLU A 248 26.50 -6.04 -13.73
CA GLU A 248 27.42 -4.95 -13.36
C GLU A 248 26.92 -4.13 -12.18
N ALA A 249 25.59 -3.88 -12.14
CA ALA A 249 24.98 -3.05 -11.12
C ALA A 249 24.88 -3.75 -9.76
N GLU A 250 24.79 -5.08 -9.73
CA GLU A 250 24.58 -5.86 -8.51
C GLU A 250 25.68 -5.64 -7.47
N ALA A 251 26.93 -5.46 -7.90
CA ALA A 251 28.07 -5.24 -7.01
C ALA A 251 27.92 -3.98 -6.15
N ASP A 252 27.31 -2.94 -6.72
CA ASP A 252 27.13 -1.62 -6.09
C ASP A 252 25.84 -1.56 -5.23
N MET A 253 24.99 -2.59 -5.29
CA MET A 253 23.72 -2.58 -4.58
C MET A 253 23.86 -2.83 -3.10
N SER A 254 23.09 -2.08 -2.30
CA SER A 254 22.88 -2.45 -0.90
C SER A 254 22.21 -3.83 -0.78
N PRO A 255 22.40 -4.56 0.34
CA PRO A 255 21.72 -5.85 0.57
C PRO A 255 20.20 -5.76 0.40
N MET A 256 19.61 -4.64 0.82
CA MET A 256 18.17 -4.39 0.65
C MET A 256 17.79 -4.26 -0.83
N ALA A 257 18.51 -3.46 -1.60
CA ALA A 257 18.25 -3.31 -3.04
C ALA A 257 18.39 -4.64 -3.77
N ARG A 258 19.48 -5.38 -3.52
CA ARG A 258 19.72 -6.70 -4.10
C ARG A 258 18.60 -7.68 -3.81
N SER A 259 18.03 -7.66 -2.59
CA SER A 259 16.93 -8.52 -2.21
C SER A 259 15.63 -8.31 -3.00
N PHE A 260 15.42 -7.11 -3.59
CA PHE A 260 14.27 -6.87 -4.49
C PHE A 260 14.47 -7.47 -5.88
N TRP A 261 15.73 -7.60 -6.33
CA TRP A 261 16.07 -8.21 -7.61
C TRP A 261 16.22 -9.72 -7.56
N ALA A 262 16.25 -10.30 -6.36
CA ALA A 262 16.39 -11.74 -6.14
C ALA A 262 15.09 -12.52 -6.37
N GLU A 263 13.95 -11.85 -6.44
CA GLU A 263 12.64 -12.50 -6.62
C GLU A 263 11.93 -11.93 -7.85
N ASN A 264 11.41 -12.80 -8.68
CA ASN A 264 10.66 -12.45 -9.89
C ASN A 264 9.29 -13.14 -9.85
N ARG A 265 8.21 -12.37 -9.95
CA ARG A 265 6.83 -12.87 -9.97
C ARG A 265 5.89 -11.93 -10.68
N ARG A 266 4.85 -12.48 -11.29
CA ARG A 266 3.68 -11.77 -11.74
C ARG A 266 2.53 -12.06 -10.81
N VAL A 267 1.78 -11.04 -10.41
CA VAL A 267 0.68 -11.18 -9.45
C VAL A 267 -0.63 -10.88 -10.17
N SER A 268 -1.56 -11.83 -10.14
CA SER A 268 -2.90 -11.63 -10.67
C SER A 268 -3.73 -10.78 -9.71
N ASN A 269 -4.54 -9.88 -10.27
CA ASN A 269 -5.60 -9.15 -9.59
C ASN A 269 -6.99 -9.58 -10.07
N ASP A 270 -7.11 -10.76 -10.67
CA ASP A 270 -8.36 -11.26 -11.23
C ASP A 270 -9.47 -11.35 -10.17
N LEU A 271 -9.15 -11.80 -8.96
CA LEU A 271 -10.11 -11.85 -7.86
C LEU A 271 -10.68 -10.45 -7.57
N LEU A 272 -9.81 -9.45 -7.41
CA LEU A 272 -10.24 -8.07 -7.13
C LEU A 272 -11.03 -7.46 -8.29
N CYS A 273 -10.50 -7.59 -9.52
CA CYS A 273 -11.04 -6.84 -10.65
C CYS A 273 -12.15 -7.56 -11.41
N LYS A 274 -12.08 -8.90 -11.56
CA LYS A 274 -13.07 -9.66 -12.34
C LYS A 274 -14.15 -10.26 -11.46
N GLU A 275 -13.78 -10.82 -10.30
CA GLU A 275 -14.75 -11.51 -9.45
C GLU A 275 -15.46 -10.55 -8.49
N LEU A 276 -14.70 -9.61 -7.87
CA LEU A 276 -15.26 -8.59 -6.97
C LEU A 276 -15.66 -7.30 -7.68
N GLY A 277 -15.37 -7.15 -8.98
CA GLY A 277 -15.84 -6.04 -9.81
C GLY A 277 -15.15 -4.69 -9.57
N TYR A 278 -13.94 -4.67 -8.98
CA TYR A 278 -13.20 -3.44 -8.82
C TYR A 278 -12.62 -2.93 -10.14
N THR A 279 -12.84 -1.67 -10.46
CA THR A 279 -12.23 -1.02 -11.61
C THR A 279 -11.03 -0.19 -11.15
N MET A 280 -9.83 -0.55 -11.62
CA MET A 280 -8.60 0.18 -11.29
C MET A 280 -8.71 1.67 -11.65
N VAL A 281 -8.26 2.52 -10.75
CA VAL A 281 -8.10 3.97 -10.99
C VAL A 281 -6.92 4.17 -11.92
N HIS A 282 -5.83 3.47 -11.66
CA HIS A 282 -4.61 3.47 -12.45
C HIS A 282 -4.29 2.03 -12.91
N PRO A 283 -4.81 1.61 -14.07
CA PRO A 283 -4.68 0.23 -14.56
C PRO A 283 -3.24 -0.15 -14.89
N ASN A 284 -2.34 0.80 -14.98
CA ASN A 284 -0.91 0.60 -15.21
C ASN A 284 -0.08 1.79 -14.70
N PHE A 285 1.23 1.61 -14.67
CA PHE A 285 2.14 2.65 -14.18
C PHE A 285 2.14 3.94 -15.03
N ARG A 286 1.73 3.90 -16.32
CA ARG A 286 1.70 5.09 -17.17
C ARG A 286 0.66 6.09 -16.69
N SER A 287 -0.56 5.62 -16.47
CA SER A 287 -1.64 6.46 -15.92
C SER A 287 -1.32 6.96 -14.52
N GLY A 288 -0.72 6.10 -13.69
CA GLY A 288 -0.33 6.50 -12.33
C GLY A 288 0.80 7.52 -12.28
N LEU A 289 1.83 7.41 -13.15
CA LEU A 289 2.91 8.40 -13.21
C LEU A 289 2.43 9.74 -13.77
N ALA A 290 1.52 9.73 -14.75
CA ALA A 290 0.91 10.96 -15.25
C ALA A 290 0.18 11.72 -14.13
N GLN A 291 -0.60 11.01 -13.30
CA GLN A 291 -1.26 11.59 -12.14
C GLN A 291 -0.26 12.07 -11.07
N CYS A 292 0.81 11.30 -10.80
CA CYS A 292 1.86 11.75 -9.89
C CYS A 292 2.47 13.08 -10.33
N LEU A 293 2.79 13.21 -11.62
CA LEU A 293 3.38 14.43 -12.17
C LEU A 293 2.42 15.62 -12.08
N GLU A 294 1.14 15.42 -12.38
CA GLU A 294 0.12 16.45 -12.24
C GLU A 294 0.02 16.95 -10.80
N GLN A 295 -0.05 16.06 -9.84
CA GLN A 295 -0.11 16.45 -8.42
C GLN A 295 1.15 17.12 -7.91
N GLU A 296 2.32 16.69 -8.36
CA GLU A 296 3.59 17.33 -8.00
C GLU A 296 3.65 18.76 -8.54
N ARG A 297 3.22 18.97 -9.79
CA ARG A 297 3.11 20.33 -10.39
C ARG A 297 2.13 21.23 -9.63
N LEU A 298 0.96 20.72 -9.24
CA LEU A 298 -0.01 21.48 -8.46
C LEU A 298 0.55 21.89 -7.09
N ARG A 299 1.31 21.03 -6.44
CA ARG A 299 1.98 21.35 -5.16
C ARG A 299 3.07 22.40 -5.34
N GLU A 300 3.88 22.33 -6.38
CA GLU A 300 4.91 23.34 -6.70
C GLU A 300 4.28 24.73 -6.91
N GLN A 301 3.11 24.81 -7.56
CA GLN A 301 2.39 26.05 -7.77
C GLN A 301 1.75 26.64 -6.50
N GLN A 302 1.47 25.82 -5.48
CA GLN A 302 0.88 26.24 -4.21
C GLN A 302 1.90 26.71 -3.18
N VAL A 303 3.19 26.44 -3.37
CA VAL A 303 4.25 26.99 -2.53
C VAL A 303 4.48 28.43 -2.96
N PRO A 304 4.17 29.45 -2.11
CA PRO A 304 4.46 30.84 -2.45
C PRO A 304 5.97 30.95 -2.74
N SER A 305 6.34 31.55 -3.86
CA SER A 305 7.73 31.93 -4.10
C SER A 305 8.10 32.88 -2.95
N VAL A 306 8.91 32.40 -2.02
CA VAL A 306 9.61 33.26 -1.08
C VAL A 306 10.60 34.06 -1.94
N ALA A 307 10.11 35.18 -2.50
CA ALA A 307 10.96 36.17 -3.11
C ALA A 307 11.87 36.69 -1.99
N GLY A 308 13.18 36.45 -2.16
CA GLY A 308 14.24 36.89 -1.29
C GLY A 308 14.37 38.39 -1.15
#